data_ffdf37108832111660553f3c8c507c7f
#
_entry.id   ffdf37108832111660553f3c8c507c7f
#
_cell.length_a   1.000
_cell.length_b   1.000
_cell.length_c   1.000
_cell.angle_alpha   90.00
_cell.angle_beta   90.00
_cell.angle_gamma   90.00
#
_symmetry.space_group_name_H-M   'P 1'
#
loop_
_entity.id
_entity.type
_entity.pdbx_description
1 polymer ?
#
loop_
_entity_poly.entity_id
_entity_poly.type
_entity_poly.pdbx_seq_one_letter_code
_entity_poly.pdbx_strand_id
1 'polypeptide(L)'
;MSDFDANKHLPRLEQGFYCGKAFVYWTYTIRNRCVGWLSPKFYYKFRELLTHAAFRYSFTCPIFTLMPDHLHMVWIGIDDQTDQLKASKYFRKQLNIPLAKIGFEFQHQPHDRVLRESDKQESDFEELVEYIARNPERAGLVVADGYRDYPYTDCLIPGYPELTIWQSDFWPRFWRTYSFLCKNGHFRSMGEELGK
;
A
#
# COMPACT_ATOMS: atom_id res chain seq x y z
N MET A 1 -3.73 -36.56 4.51
CA MET A 1 -3.95 -35.22 3.93
C MET A 1 -4.34 -34.35 5.11
N SER A 2 -3.39 -33.52 5.58
CA SER A 2 -3.62 -32.69 6.76
C SER A 2 -4.44 -31.47 6.35
N ASP A 3 -5.61 -31.31 7.01
CA ASP A 3 -6.39 -30.08 6.94
C ASP A 3 -5.52 -28.88 7.29
N PHE A 4 -5.21 -28.06 6.28
CA PHE A 4 -4.64 -26.74 6.50
C PHE A 4 -5.75 -25.91 7.16
N ASP A 5 -5.59 -25.67 8.44
CA ASP A 5 -6.49 -24.86 9.26
C ASP A 5 -6.49 -23.41 8.71
N ALA A 6 -7.48 -23.14 7.83
CA ALA A 6 -7.62 -21.86 7.11
C ALA A 6 -7.94 -20.67 8.04
N ASN A 7 -8.04 -20.90 9.36
CA ASN A 7 -8.38 -19.91 10.38
C ASN A 7 -7.22 -19.50 11.29
N LYS A 8 -5.99 -19.95 11.03
CA LYS A 8 -4.85 -19.56 11.86
C LYS A 8 -4.47 -18.12 11.60
N HIS A 9 -4.86 -17.22 12.52
CA HIS A 9 -4.40 -15.82 12.48
C HIS A 9 -2.88 -15.77 12.53
N LEU A 10 -2.27 -15.09 11.57
CA LEU A 10 -0.83 -14.82 11.61
C LEU A 10 -0.51 -13.97 12.85
N PRO A 11 0.56 -14.28 13.59
CA PRO A 11 0.98 -13.46 14.73
C PRO A 11 1.29 -12.04 14.22
N ARG A 12 0.80 -11.04 14.94
CA ARG A 12 1.07 -9.62 14.70
C ARG A 12 1.82 -9.02 15.86
N LEU A 13 2.55 -7.95 15.59
CA LEU A 13 3.08 -7.09 16.64
C LEU A 13 1.91 -6.37 17.35
N GLU A 14 2.18 -5.80 18.51
CA GLU A 14 1.22 -4.96 19.22
C GLU A 14 0.80 -3.76 18.38
N GLN A 15 -0.43 -3.26 18.59
CA GLN A 15 -1.00 -2.17 17.80
C GLN A 15 -0.10 -0.94 17.70
N GLY A 16 0.61 -0.60 18.77
CA GLY A 16 1.50 0.57 18.81
C GLY A 16 2.54 0.60 17.70
N PHE A 17 3.01 -0.56 17.23
CA PHE A 17 3.98 -0.66 16.13
C PHE A 17 3.42 -0.23 14.76
N TYR A 18 2.09 -0.12 14.63
CA TYR A 18 1.39 0.29 13.41
C TYR A 18 0.89 1.73 13.47
N CYS A 19 1.19 2.45 14.56
CA CYS A 19 0.73 3.80 14.80
C CYS A 19 1.79 4.84 14.49
N GLY A 20 1.34 6.09 14.36
CA GLY A 20 2.24 7.22 14.10
C GLY A 20 2.93 7.10 12.74
N LYS A 21 4.18 7.47 12.68
CA LYS A 21 5.02 7.46 11.48
C LYS A 21 5.61 6.07 11.17
N ALA A 22 4.85 5.01 11.45
CA ALA A 22 5.27 3.65 11.15
C ALA A 22 5.38 3.42 9.64
N PHE A 23 6.37 2.60 9.25
CA PHE A 23 6.56 2.08 7.90
C PHE A 23 6.11 0.63 7.90
N VAL A 24 5.10 0.29 7.12
CA VAL A 24 4.54 -1.07 7.10
C VAL A 24 4.43 -1.58 5.67
N TYR A 25 5.04 -2.72 5.44
CA TYR A 25 4.89 -3.48 4.21
C TYR A 25 3.70 -4.41 4.32
N TRP A 26 2.72 -4.24 3.44
CA TRP A 26 1.48 -4.98 3.38
C TRP A 26 1.44 -5.92 2.18
N THR A 27 0.97 -7.15 2.39
CA THR A 27 0.62 -8.08 1.30
C THR A 27 -0.83 -8.53 1.47
N TYR A 28 -1.66 -8.25 0.48
CA TYR A 28 -3.06 -8.69 0.44
C TYR A 28 -3.19 -9.79 -0.60
N THR A 29 -3.63 -10.95 -0.21
CA THR A 29 -3.78 -12.12 -1.09
C THR A 29 -5.24 -12.37 -1.38
N ILE A 30 -5.59 -12.63 -2.64
CA ILE A 30 -6.91 -13.11 -3.03
C ILE A 30 -7.14 -14.48 -2.42
N ARG A 31 -8.34 -14.74 -1.91
CA ARG A 31 -8.72 -16.04 -1.35
C ARG A 31 -8.41 -17.15 -2.37
N ASN A 32 -7.78 -18.21 -1.90
CA ASN A 32 -7.33 -19.35 -2.69
C ASN A 32 -6.35 -18.99 -3.83
N ARG A 33 -5.74 -17.83 -3.78
CA ARG A 33 -4.84 -17.30 -4.84
C ARG A 33 -5.47 -17.32 -6.24
N CYS A 34 -6.79 -17.10 -6.30
CA CYS A 34 -7.49 -17.03 -7.58
C CYS A 34 -7.01 -15.83 -8.40
N VAL A 35 -6.93 -16.03 -9.71
CA VAL A 35 -6.52 -15.02 -10.69
C VAL A 35 -7.71 -14.58 -11.55
N GLY A 36 -7.59 -13.44 -12.26
CA GLY A 36 -8.64 -12.93 -13.16
C GLY A 36 -9.41 -11.73 -12.61
N TRP A 37 -9.10 -11.26 -11.40
CA TRP A 37 -9.72 -10.07 -10.79
C TRP A 37 -9.07 -8.76 -11.27
N LEU A 38 -7.78 -8.80 -11.64
CA LEU A 38 -6.99 -7.64 -12.01
C LEU A 38 -7.37 -7.19 -13.43
N SER A 39 -7.77 -5.94 -13.54
CA SER A 39 -8.14 -5.29 -14.80
C SER A 39 -7.90 -3.79 -14.69
N PRO A 40 -7.79 -3.04 -15.82
CA PRO A 40 -7.67 -1.58 -15.79
C PRO A 40 -8.80 -0.92 -14.98
N LYS A 41 -10.04 -1.40 -15.12
CA LYS A 41 -11.20 -0.89 -14.37
C LYS A 41 -11.03 -1.08 -12.85
N PHE A 42 -10.55 -2.26 -12.43
CA PHE A 42 -10.29 -2.51 -11.02
C PHE A 42 -9.11 -1.67 -10.51
N TYR A 43 -8.06 -1.49 -11.32
CA TYR A 43 -6.91 -0.67 -10.98
C TYR A 43 -7.30 0.78 -10.67
N TYR A 44 -8.14 1.41 -11.50
CA TYR A 44 -8.65 2.75 -11.21
C TYR A 44 -9.45 2.80 -9.90
N LYS A 45 -10.29 1.78 -9.68
CA LYS A 45 -11.06 1.68 -8.43
C LYS A 45 -10.17 1.45 -7.20
N PHE A 46 -9.12 0.67 -7.35
CA PHE A 46 -8.09 0.47 -6.32
C PHE A 46 -7.43 1.81 -5.96
N ARG A 47 -6.97 2.58 -6.95
CA ARG A 47 -6.35 3.90 -6.71
C ARG A 47 -7.29 4.87 -6.00
N GLU A 48 -8.54 4.95 -6.42
CA GLU A 48 -9.58 5.76 -5.77
C GLU A 48 -9.73 5.38 -4.30
N LEU A 49 -9.89 4.10 -4.00
CA LEU A 49 -10.07 3.61 -2.63
C LEU A 49 -8.80 3.78 -1.77
N LEU A 50 -7.61 3.62 -2.38
CA LEU A 50 -6.35 3.87 -1.71
C LEU A 50 -6.21 5.36 -1.35
N THR A 51 -6.59 6.27 -2.27
CA THR A 51 -6.62 7.71 -2.01
C THR A 51 -7.53 8.04 -0.82
N HIS A 52 -8.76 7.50 -0.80
CA HIS A 52 -9.69 7.71 0.31
C HIS A 52 -9.12 7.18 1.64
N ALA A 53 -8.49 6.01 1.62
CA ALA A 53 -7.89 5.45 2.82
C ALA A 53 -6.71 6.29 3.31
N ALA A 54 -5.84 6.74 2.40
CA ALA A 54 -4.67 7.54 2.70
C ALA A 54 -5.04 8.89 3.32
N PHE A 55 -6.03 9.59 2.76
CA PHE A 55 -6.56 10.83 3.36
C PHE A 55 -7.22 10.58 4.72
N ARG A 56 -8.03 9.52 4.84
CA ARG A 56 -8.77 9.22 6.07
C ARG A 56 -7.88 8.86 7.24
N TYR A 57 -6.77 8.19 6.98
CA TYR A 57 -5.90 7.61 8.00
C TYR A 57 -4.48 8.20 7.99
N SER A 58 -4.26 9.27 7.25
CA SER A 58 -3.02 10.05 7.24
C SER A 58 -1.78 9.21 6.95
N PHE A 59 -1.73 8.59 5.76
CA PHE A 59 -0.55 7.86 5.30
C PHE A 59 -0.24 8.13 3.82
N THR A 60 1.01 7.88 3.41
CA THR A 60 1.45 7.84 2.01
C THR A 60 1.72 6.40 1.58
N CYS A 61 1.66 6.14 0.28
CA CYS A 61 1.99 4.85 -0.30
C CYS A 61 3.05 5.04 -1.40
N PRO A 62 4.35 5.02 -1.07
CA PRO A 62 5.43 5.25 -2.04
C PRO A 62 5.56 4.16 -3.09
N ILE A 63 5.02 3.00 -2.85
CA ILE A 63 4.96 1.86 -3.79
C ILE A 63 3.74 1.01 -3.53
N PHE A 64 3.09 0.61 -4.62
CA PHE A 64 2.23 -0.57 -4.67
C PHE A 64 2.41 -1.31 -5.99
N THR A 65 2.22 -2.63 -5.96
CA THR A 65 2.25 -3.52 -7.14
C THR A 65 1.11 -4.52 -7.03
N LEU A 66 0.18 -4.50 -7.99
CA LEU A 66 -0.92 -5.46 -8.04
C LEU A 66 -0.48 -6.65 -8.91
N MET A 67 -0.40 -7.82 -8.30
CA MET A 67 -0.07 -9.09 -8.95
C MET A 67 -1.36 -9.85 -9.28
N PRO A 68 -1.33 -10.87 -10.16
CA PRO A 68 -2.55 -11.59 -10.56
C PRO A 68 -3.35 -12.22 -9.42
N ASP A 69 -2.73 -12.59 -8.30
CA ASP A 69 -3.35 -13.28 -7.17
C ASP A 69 -3.18 -12.58 -5.81
N HIS A 70 -2.41 -11.47 -5.78
CA HIS A 70 -2.14 -10.71 -4.57
C HIS A 70 -1.69 -9.28 -4.92
N LEU A 71 -1.44 -8.46 -3.91
CA LEU A 71 -0.83 -7.15 -4.08
C LEU A 71 0.19 -6.87 -2.96
N HIS A 72 1.18 -6.08 -3.30
CA HIS A 72 2.19 -5.55 -2.40
C HIS A 72 2.06 -4.04 -2.30
N MET A 73 2.27 -3.48 -1.10
CA MET A 73 2.34 -2.04 -0.92
C MET A 73 3.08 -1.69 0.36
N VAL A 74 3.71 -0.53 0.37
CA VAL A 74 4.27 0.04 1.59
C VAL A 74 3.45 1.28 1.96
N TRP A 75 3.04 1.35 3.21
CA TRP A 75 2.42 2.54 3.78
C TRP A 75 3.33 3.19 4.80
N ILE A 76 3.38 4.52 4.77
CA ILE A 76 4.13 5.33 5.73
C ILE A 76 3.17 6.32 6.37
N GLY A 77 3.02 6.24 7.68
CA GLY A 77 2.21 7.19 8.42
C GLY A 77 2.84 8.58 8.44
N ILE A 78 2.03 9.62 8.36
CA ILE A 78 2.49 11.01 8.32
C ILE A 78 2.18 11.80 9.59
N ASP A 79 1.42 11.22 10.51
CA ASP A 79 1.00 11.89 11.72
C ASP A 79 0.87 10.92 12.91
N ASP A 80 0.94 11.45 14.13
CA ASP A 80 0.94 10.63 15.35
C ASP A 80 -0.39 9.89 15.58
N GLN A 81 -1.48 10.34 14.93
CA GLN A 81 -2.80 9.70 15.01
C GLN A 81 -3.00 8.64 13.92
N THR A 82 -2.03 8.44 13.03
CA THR A 82 -2.09 7.38 12.04
C THR A 82 -2.22 6.01 12.72
N ASP A 83 -3.21 5.21 12.30
CA ASP A 83 -3.40 3.83 12.75
C ASP A 83 -3.56 2.94 11.51
N GLN A 84 -2.47 2.31 11.12
CA GLN A 84 -2.43 1.50 9.90
C GLN A 84 -3.22 0.19 10.02
N LEU A 85 -3.45 -0.35 11.23
CA LEU A 85 -4.33 -1.51 11.39
C LEU A 85 -5.79 -1.15 11.08
N LYS A 86 -6.26 0.00 11.58
CA LYS A 86 -7.60 0.51 11.23
C LYS A 86 -7.70 0.85 9.75
N ALA A 87 -6.66 1.50 9.19
CA ALA A 87 -6.58 1.81 7.76
C ALA A 87 -6.68 0.54 6.90
N SER A 88 -5.87 -0.49 7.22
CA SER A 88 -5.84 -1.76 6.52
C SER A 88 -7.19 -2.49 6.57
N LYS A 89 -7.82 -2.53 7.75
CA LYS A 89 -9.17 -3.12 7.91
C LYS A 89 -10.22 -2.40 7.06
N TYR A 90 -10.21 -1.05 7.08
CA TYR A 90 -11.10 -0.23 6.27
C TYR A 90 -10.85 -0.47 4.79
N PHE A 91 -9.61 -0.34 4.33
CA PHE A 91 -9.24 -0.45 2.92
C PHE A 91 -9.61 -1.82 2.35
N ARG A 92 -9.28 -2.91 3.04
CA ARG A 92 -9.68 -4.27 2.64
C ARG A 92 -11.19 -4.41 2.52
N LYS A 93 -11.95 -3.87 3.49
CA LYS A 93 -13.43 -3.89 3.45
C LYS A 93 -13.94 -3.16 2.20
N GLN A 94 -13.38 -1.99 1.87
CA GLN A 94 -13.80 -1.23 0.70
C GLN A 94 -13.42 -1.94 -0.62
N LEU A 95 -12.23 -2.55 -0.70
CA LEU A 95 -11.80 -3.32 -1.87
C LEU A 95 -12.65 -4.59 -2.10
N ASN A 96 -13.09 -5.24 -1.05
CA ASN A 96 -13.93 -6.44 -1.18
C ASN A 96 -15.32 -6.12 -1.76
N ILE A 97 -15.82 -4.89 -1.70
CA ILE A 97 -17.09 -4.51 -2.32
C ILE A 97 -17.07 -4.69 -3.86
N PRO A 98 -16.13 -4.07 -4.61
CA PRO A 98 -16.03 -4.29 -6.05
C PRO A 98 -15.57 -5.71 -6.41
N LEU A 99 -14.70 -6.35 -5.60
CA LEU A 99 -14.25 -7.72 -5.84
C LEU A 99 -15.39 -8.72 -5.74
N ALA A 100 -16.27 -8.60 -4.74
CA ALA A 100 -17.41 -9.49 -4.58
C ALA A 100 -18.37 -9.48 -5.79
N LYS A 101 -18.48 -8.32 -6.48
CA LYS A 101 -19.31 -8.21 -7.69
C LYS A 101 -18.79 -9.06 -8.86
N ILE A 102 -17.52 -9.46 -8.83
CA ILE A 102 -16.88 -10.29 -9.84
C ILE A 102 -16.41 -11.64 -9.29
N GLY A 103 -16.91 -12.01 -8.10
CA GLY A 103 -16.69 -13.34 -7.50
C GLY A 103 -15.36 -13.51 -6.75
N PHE A 104 -14.70 -12.41 -6.39
CA PHE A 104 -13.41 -12.44 -5.67
C PHE A 104 -13.51 -11.77 -4.31
N GLU A 105 -12.56 -12.11 -3.44
CA GLU A 105 -12.34 -11.42 -2.15
C GLU A 105 -10.89 -11.61 -1.69
N PHE A 106 -10.39 -10.67 -0.90
CA PHE A 106 -9.12 -10.84 -0.19
C PHE A 106 -9.29 -11.78 1.01
N GLN A 107 -8.21 -12.47 1.36
CA GLN A 107 -8.12 -13.23 2.61
C GLN A 107 -8.47 -12.35 3.80
N HIS A 108 -8.96 -13.00 4.88
CA HIS A 108 -9.42 -12.29 6.08
C HIS A 108 -8.34 -11.41 6.69
N GLN A 109 -7.10 -11.87 6.74
CA GLN A 109 -5.98 -11.13 7.30
C GLN A 109 -4.90 -10.94 6.22
N PRO A 110 -4.49 -9.69 5.91
CA PRO A 110 -3.30 -9.46 5.12
C PRO A 110 -2.06 -9.83 5.93
N HIS A 111 -1.01 -10.25 5.23
CA HIS A 111 0.32 -10.34 5.82
C HIS A 111 0.92 -8.95 5.94
N ASP A 112 1.65 -8.71 7.03
CA ASP A 112 2.29 -7.41 7.28
C ASP A 112 3.69 -7.59 7.89
N ARG A 113 4.56 -6.64 7.59
CA ARG A 113 5.88 -6.48 8.20
C ARG A 113 6.09 -5.00 8.52
N VAL A 114 6.20 -4.70 9.82
CA VAL A 114 6.66 -3.37 10.26
C VAL A 114 8.17 -3.29 10.02
N LEU A 115 8.61 -2.25 9.33
CA LEU A 115 10.02 -2.03 9.03
C LEU A 115 10.76 -1.57 10.28
N ARG A 116 11.96 -2.11 10.48
CA ARG A 116 12.86 -1.72 11.58
C ARG A 116 13.50 -0.37 11.27
N GLU A 117 14.10 0.26 12.28
CA GLU A 117 14.81 1.54 12.08
C GLU A 117 15.94 1.43 11.05
N SER A 118 16.63 0.29 10.98
CA SER A 118 17.62 0.03 9.93
C SER A 118 17.01 0.04 8.53
N ASP A 119 15.82 -0.55 8.37
CA ASP A 119 15.13 -0.66 7.07
C ASP A 119 14.53 0.69 6.62
N LYS A 120 14.57 1.73 7.46
CA LYS A 120 14.05 3.08 7.19
C LYS A 120 15.11 4.06 6.73
N GLN A 121 16.39 3.66 6.71
CA GLN A 121 17.43 4.47 6.08
C GLN A 121 17.07 4.67 4.61
N GLU A 122 17.31 5.86 4.06
CA GLU A 122 16.83 6.19 2.71
C GLU A 122 17.28 5.16 1.67
N SER A 123 18.56 4.77 1.65
CA SER A 123 19.09 3.75 0.73
C SER A 123 18.41 2.40 0.85
N ASP A 124 18.26 1.88 2.07
CA ASP A 124 17.70 0.54 2.33
C ASP A 124 16.20 0.52 2.02
N PHE A 125 15.52 1.66 2.26
CA PHE A 125 14.13 1.82 1.91
C PHE A 125 13.91 1.87 0.39
N GLU A 126 14.75 2.59 -0.34
CA GLU A 126 14.73 2.65 -1.80
C GLU A 126 14.96 1.26 -2.42
N GLU A 127 15.92 0.48 -1.89
CA GLU A 127 16.16 -0.91 -2.29
C GLU A 127 14.94 -1.81 -2.03
N LEU A 128 14.26 -1.65 -0.89
CA LEU A 128 13.02 -2.38 -0.60
C LEU A 128 11.92 -2.03 -1.60
N VAL A 129 11.77 -0.75 -1.94
CA VAL A 129 10.77 -0.32 -2.92
C VAL A 129 11.08 -0.88 -4.30
N GLU A 130 12.34 -0.87 -4.74
CA GLU A 130 12.75 -1.49 -5.99
C GLU A 130 12.51 -3.01 -5.96
N TYR A 131 12.84 -3.68 -4.85
CA TYR A 131 12.52 -5.09 -4.66
C TYR A 131 11.03 -5.39 -4.85
N ILE A 132 10.13 -4.55 -4.32
CA ILE A 132 8.68 -4.70 -4.49
C ILE A 132 8.30 -4.45 -5.94
N ALA A 133 8.85 -3.44 -6.59
CA ALA A 133 8.57 -3.09 -7.97
C ALA A 133 8.98 -4.20 -8.96
N ARG A 134 10.03 -4.98 -8.65
CA ARG A 134 10.51 -6.11 -9.46
C ARG A 134 9.71 -7.41 -9.27
N ASN A 135 8.65 -7.43 -8.46
CA ASN A 135 7.80 -8.63 -8.30
C ASN A 135 7.21 -9.14 -9.63
N PRO A 136 6.72 -8.29 -10.56
CA PRO A 136 6.22 -8.74 -11.85
C PRO A 136 7.29 -9.43 -12.71
N GLU A 137 8.53 -8.91 -12.71
CA GLU A 137 9.66 -9.51 -13.39
C GLU A 137 10.01 -10.88 -12.80
N ARG A 138 10.13 -10.99 -11.48
CA ARG A 138 10.39 -12.26 -10.79
C ARG A 138 9.30 -13.30 -10.97
N ALA A 139 8.07 -12.85 -11.21
CA ALA A 139 6.94 -13.73 -11.52
C ALA A 139 6.81 -14.05 -13.01
N GLY A 140 7.71 -13.56 -13.86
CA GLY A 140 7.69 -13.78 -15.31
C GLY A 140 6.53 -13.09 -16.03
N LEU A 141 5.93 -12.05 -15.42
CA LEU A 141 4.82 -11.27 -16.02
C LEU A 141 5.33 -10.23 -17.01
N VAL A 142 6.59 -9.87 -16.92
CA VAL A 142 7.31 -8.97 -17.83
C VAL A 142 8.71 -9.54 -18.09
N VAL A 143 9.35 -9.08 -19.15
CA VAL A 143 10.73 -9.47 -19.49
C VAL A 143 11.72 -8.93 -18.45
N ALA A 144 12.94 -9.44 -18.47
CA ALA A 144 14.02 -8.94 -17.62
C ALA A 144 14.20 -7.42 -17.81
N ASP A 145 14.36 -6.70 -16.69
CA ASP A 145 14.38 -5.23 -16.59
C ASP A 145 13.14 -4.50 -17.10
N GLY A 146 12.08 -5.21 -17.48
CA GLY A 146 10.80 -4.64 -17.92
C GLY A 146 9.82 -4.29 -16.78
N TYR A 147 10.22 -4.39 -15.50
CA TYR A 147 9.34 -4.17 -14.36
C TYR A 147 8.75 -2.74 -14.28
N ARG A 148 9.45 -1.75 -14.86
CA ARG A 148 8.99 -0.35 -14.92
C ARG A 148 7.80 -0.16 -15.86
N ASP A 149 7.63 -1.04 -16.83
CA ASP A 149 6.52 -1.01 -17.80
C ASP A 149 5.30 -1.80 -17.32
N TYR A 150 5.37 -2.43 -16.13
CA TYR A 150 4.24 -3.16 -15.60
C TYR A 150 3.11 -2.21 -15.19
N PRO A 151 1.92 -2.29 -15.82
CA PRO A 151 0.89 -1.24 -15.76
C PRO A 151 0.19 -1.12 -14.39
N TYR A 152 0.48 -2.03 -13.47
CA TYR A 152 -0.16 -2.08 -12.16
C TYR A 152 0.83 -1.83 -10.99
N THR A 153 1.98 -1.24 -11.30
CA THR A 153 2.94 -0.74 -10.31
C THR A 153 2.94 0.79 -10.33
N ASP A 154 2.76 1.42 -9.16
CA ASP A 154 2.77 2.87 -9.04
C ASP A 154 2.93 3.30 -7.58
N CYS A 155 2.89 4.58 -7.31
CA CYS A 155 2.83 5.18 -5.98
C CYS A 155 1.53 6.00 -5.79
N LEU A 156 1.24 6.37 -4.54
CA LEU A 156 0.17 7.30 -4.21
C LEU A 156 0.60 8.19 -3.05
N ILE A 157 0.88 9.45 -3.39
CA ILE A 157 1.21 10.49 -2.42
C ILE A 157 0.05 11.48 -2.44
N PRO A 158 -0.84 11.46 -1.44
CA PRO A 158 -2.02 12.32 -1.43
C PRO A 158 -1.66 13.79 -1.55
N GLY A 159 -2.33 14.51 -2.46
CA GLY A 159 -2.06 15.92 -2.76
C GLY A 159 -0.94 16.17 -3.77
N TYR A 160 -0.21 15.12 -4.18
CA TYR A 160 0.93 15.24 -5.11
C TYR A 160 0.83 14.23 -6.26
N PRO A 161 -0.20 14.32 -7.11
CA PRO A 161 -0.43 13.37 -8.21
C PRO A 161 0.65 13.39 -9.29
N GLU A 162 1.47 14.45 -9.32
CA GLU A 162 2.59 14.59 -10.25
C GLU A 162 3.83 13.79 -9.83
N LEU A 163 3.89 13.28 -8.59
CA LEU A 163 4.95 12.38 -8.16
C LEU A 163 4.70 10.98 -8.70
N THR A 164 5.53 10.56 -9.65
CA THR A 164 5.49 9.21 -10.22
C THR A 164 6.80 8.48 -9.95
N ILE A 165 6.71 7.22 -9.56
CA ILE A 165 7.82 6.44 -9.01
C ILE A 165 9.03 6.28 -9.95
N TRP A 166 8.84 6.43 -11.27
CA TRP A 166 9.90 6.23 -12.25
C TRP A 166 10.62 7.52 -12.67
N GLN A 167 10.26 8.66 -12.10
CA GLN A 167 10.98 9.91 -12.33
C GLN A 167 12.36 9.85 -11.67
N SER A 168 13.37 10.35 -12.35
CA SER A 168 14.75 10.36 -11.85
C SER A 168 14.93 11.17 -10.55
N ASP A 169 14.05 12.13 -10.30
CA ASP A 169 14.01 12.97 -9.11
C ASP A 169 12.93 12.55 -8.09
N PHE A 170 12.34 11.35 -8.27
CA PHE A 170 11.26 10.87 -7.39
C PHE A 170 11.67 10.87 -5.92
N TRP A 171 12.79 10.24 -5.57
CA TRP A 171 13.18 10.08 -4.17
C TRP A 171 13.48 11.41 -3.46
N PRO A 172 14.31 12.32 -4.01
CA PRO A 172 14.53 13.63 -3.38
C PRO A 172 13.24 14.43 -3.21
N ARG A 173 12.30 14.32 -4.17
CA ARG A 173 10.98 14.98 -4.07
C ARG A 173 10.11 14.28 -3.05
N PHE A 174 10.07 12.95 -3.04
CA PHE A 174 9.28 12.16 -2.08
C PHE A 174 9.68 12.49 -0.64
N TRP A 175 10.96 12.41 -0.29
CA TRP A 175 11.42 12.67 1.07
C TRP A 175 11.16 14.11 1.53
N ARG A 176 11.32 15.08 0.64
CA ARG A 176 10.96 16.48 0.90
C ARG A 176 9.47 16.63 1.16
N THR A 177 8.63 16.02 0.31
CA THR A 177 7.17 16.05 0.43
C THR A 177 6.72 15.34 1.71
N TYR A 178 7.26 14.16 2.00
CA TYR A 178 6.98 13.43 3.23
C TYR A 178 7.33 14.25 4.48
N SER A 179 8.52 14.87 4.49
CA SER A 179 8.94 15.76 5.58
C SER A 179 8.00 16.96 5.75
N PHE A 180 7.55 17.55 4.64
CA PHE A 180 6.57 18.65 4.65
C PHE A 180 5.23 18.19 5.24
N LEU A 181 4.70 17.06 4.79
CA LEU A 181 3.44 16.48 5.30
C LEU A 181 3.53 16.16 6.79
N CYS A 182 4.65 15.60 7.25
CA CYS A 182 4.86 15.32 8.67
C CYS A 182 4.93 16.55 9.56
N LYS A 183 5.39 17.70 9.03
CA LYS A 183 5.52 18.96 9.79
C LYS A 183 4.22 19.75 9.84
N ASN A 184 3.48 19.76 8.75
CA ASN A 184 2.29 20.61 8.62
C ASN A 184 1.00 19.88 9.00
N GLY A 185 1.08 18.59 9.33
CA GLY A 185 -0.03 17.75 9.76
C GLY A 185 -1.15 17.66 8.69
N HIS A 186 -1.84 16.59 8.68
CA HIS A 186 -3.22 16.41 8.28
C HIS A 186 -3.74 16.91 6.93
N PHE A 187 -4.12 15.94 6.17
CA PHE A 187 -5.27 16.08 5.26
C PHE A 187 -6.60 16.37 5.99
N ARG A 188 -6.68 16.26 7.32
CA ARG A 188 -7.90 16.48 8.13
C ARG A 188 -8.22 17.96 8.37
N SER A 189 -7.24 18.83 8.47
CA SER A 189 -7.48 20.26 8.71
C SER A 189 -8.19 20.96 7.56
N MET A 190 -8.06 20.46 6.33
CA MET A 190 -8.77 21.02 5.17
C MET A 190 -10.28 20.70 5.16
N GLY A 191 -10.73 19.67 5.90
CA GLY A 191 -12.16 19.29 5.97
C GLY A 191 -12.93 20.01 7.09
N GLU A 192 -12.24 20.43 8.14
CA GLU A 192 -12.89 21.11 9.28
C GLU A 192 -13.12 22.62 9.04
N GLU A 193 -12.33 23.25 8.16
CA GLU A 193 -12.52 24.65 7.78
C GLU A 193 -13.66 24.87 6.76
N LEU A 194 -14.08 23.83 6.05
CA LEU A 194 -15.18 23.90 5.08
C LEU A 194 -16.56 23.58 5.70
N GLY A 195 -16.60 23.23 6.97
CA GLY A 195 -17.83 22.85 7.70
C GLY A 195 -18.29 23.86 8.76
N LYS A 196 -17.81 25.11 8.74
CA LYS A 196 -18.31 26.20 9.59
C LYS A 196 -19.00 27.26 8.78
#